data_a57f31b1abd204a17ffaa8b31fd20cc4
#
_entry.id   a57f31b1abd204a17ffaa8b31fd20cc4
#
_cell.length_a   1.000
_cell.length_b   1.000
_cell.length_c   1.000
_cell.angle_alpha   90.00
_cell.angle_beta   90.00
_cell.angle_gamma   90.00
#
_symmetry.space_group_name_H-M   'P 1'
#
loop_
_entity.id
_entity.type
_entity.pdbx_description
1 polymer ?
#
loop_
_entity_poly.entity_id
_entity_poly.type
_entity_poly.pdbx_seq_one_letter_code
_entity_poly.pdbx_strand_id
1 'polypeptide(L)'
;YIFGTAGAAGILGTLGPRLLGGVEKVHKAALDLESKLGDDVSFTAGFDPAARAIVFRAYKAENDWFGQRHTVAEFERYMQSQKKLIFVERLRQRGRIVDDVTPRTTIYPGDTLVVSGRRQYVIEEEDWIGTEVEDAELTNFSVQSLPVVVSKRGAAGQYVRNILKRKEMHGVNIRSILRAGVKIPVLAGGK
;
A
#
# COMPACT_ATOMS: atom_id res chain seq x y z
N TYR A 1 -38.88 -20.44 -2.94
CA TYR A 1 -37.77 -19.47 -3.19
C TYR A 1 -36.72 -19.47 -2.10
N ILE A 2 -37.02 -19.88 -0.88
CA ILE A 2 -36.05 -19.87 0.27
C ILE A 2 -34.97 -20.96 0.12
N PHE A 3 -35.27 -22.10 -0.51
CA PHE A 3 -34.31 -23.19 -0.70
C PHE A 3 -33.19 -22.91 -1.71
N GLY A 4 -33.42 -22.06 -2.71
CA GLY A 4 -32.45 -21.76 -3.75
C GLY A 4 -31.30 -20.86 -3.25
N THR A 5 -31.63 -19.85 -2.49
CA THR A 5 -30.62 -18.89 -1.98
C THR A 5 -29.82 -19.41 -0.78
N ALA A 6 -30.46 -20.07 0.17
CA ALA A 6 -29.80 -20.65 1.33
C ALA A 6 -28.89 -21.83 0.94
N GLY A 7 -29.33 -22.68 -0.01
CA GLY A 7 -28.54 -23.80 -0.51
C GLY A 7 -27.28 -23.34 -1.27
N ALA A 8 -27.44 -22.35 -2.14
CA ALA A 8 -26.29 -21.80 -2.90
C ALA A 8 -25.28 -21.11 -2.00
N ALA A 9 -25.73 -20.32 -1.02
CA ALA A 9 -24.85 -19.66 -0.06
C ALA A 9 -24.10 -20.67 0.83
N GLY A 10 -24.75 -21.74 1.27
CA GLY A 10 -24.11 -22.82 2.03
C GLY A 10 -23.07 -23.60 1.21
N ILE A 11 -23.36 -23.89 -0.05
CA ILE A 11 -22.41 -24.60 -0.93
C ILE A 11 -21.21 -23.71 -1.27
N LEU A 12 -21.43 -22.44 -1.62
CA LEU A 12 -20.36 -21.52 -1.95
C LEU A 12 -19.50 -21.16 -0.75
N GLY A 13 -20.10 -21.03 0.45
CA GLY A 13 -19.38 -20.66 1.66
C GLY A 13 -18.61 -21.81 2.32
N THR A 14 -19.05 -23.08 2.14
CA THR A 14 -18.44 -24.23 2.86
C THR A 14 -17.75 -25.24 1.95
N LEU A 15 -18.39 -25.60 0.83
CA LEU A 15 -17.82 -26.58 -0.12
C LEU A 15 -16.87 -25.95 -1.12
N GLY A 16 -17.13 -24.70 -1.55
CA GLY A 16 -16.29 -24.00 -2.51
C GLY A 16 -14.84 -23.88 -2.04
N PRO A 17 -14.55 -23.34 -0.87
CA PRO A 17 -13.18 -23.24 -0.34
C PRO A 17 -12.50 -24.59 -0.13
N ARG A 18 -13.26 -25.62 0.29
CA ARG A 18 -12.71 -26.98 0.47
C ARG A 18 -12.31 -27.65 -0.84
N LEU A 19 -13.08 -27.47 -1.90
CA LEU A 19 -12.77 -27.99 -3.25
C LEU A 19 -11.59 -27.26 -3.90
N LEU A 20 -11.38 -25.99 -3.57
CA LEU A 20 -10.27 -25.17 -4.05
C LEU A 20 -8.98 -25.30 -3.21
N GLY A 21 -8.96 -26.22 -2.25
CA GLY A 21 -7.76 -26.55 -1.46
C GLY A 21 -7.62 -25.78 -0.15
N GLY A 22 -8.73 -25.24 0.37
CA GLY A 22 -8.82 -24.54 1.64
C GLY A 22 -8.89 -23.02 1.51
N VAL A 23 -9.41 -22.39 2.56
CA VAL A 23 -9.61 -20.92 2.61
C VAL A 23 -8.28 -20.18 2.42
N GLU A 24 -7.18 -20.69 3.03
CA GLU A 24 -5.85 -20.10 2.90
C GLU A 24 -5.32 -20.09 1.46
N LYS A 25 -5.52 -21.19 0.72
CA LYS A 25 -5.10 -21.23 -0.70
C LYS A 25 -5.91 -20.29 -1.56
N VAL A 26 -7.22 -20.19 -1.31
CA VAL A 26 -8.10 -19.25 -2.02
C VAL A 26 -7.71 -17.82 -1.69
N HIS A 27 -7.43 -17.53 -0.42
CA HIS A 27 -6.98 -16.20 0.01
C HIS A 27 -5.62 -15.83 -0.63
N LYS A 28 -4.66 -16.76 -0.58
CA LYS A 28 -3.35 -16.54 -1.21
C LYS A 28 -3.43 -16.38 -2.74
N ALA A 29 -4.29 -17.16 -3.39
CA ALA A 29 -4.55 -17.01 -4.83
C ALA A 29 -5.28 -15.70 -5.16
N ALA A 30 -6.19 -15.24 -4.30
CA ALA A 30 -6.85 -13.95 -4.43
C ALA A 30 -5.85 -12.79 -4.29
N LEU A 31 -4.95 -12.84 -3.32
CA LEU A 31 -3.88 -11.85 -3.13
C LEU A 31 -2.92 -11.83 -4.33
N ASP A 32 -2.51 -12.99 -4.84
CA ASP A 32 -1.65 -13.09 -6.04
C ASP A 32 -2.37 -12.56 -7.29
N LEU A 33 -3.67 -12.84 -7.43
CA LEU A 33 -4.48 -12.30 -8.51
C LEU A 33 -4.67 -10.79 -8.35
N GLU A 34 -4.91 -10.32 -7.13
CA GLU A 34 -5.04 -8.90 -6.82
C GLU A 34 -3.73 -8.15 -7.08
N SER A 35 -2.58 -8.72 -6.75
CA SER A 35 -1.28 -8.14 -7.07
C SER A 35 -1.06 -8.03 -8.59
N LYS A 36 -1.51 -9.04 -9.34
CA LYS A 36 -1.42 -9.08 -10.81
C LYS A 36 -2.44 -8.18 -11.50
N LEU A 37 -3.67 -8.08 -11.00
CA LEU A 37 -4.71 -7.19 -11.56
C LEU A 37 -4.39 -5.71 -11.38
N GLY A 38 -3.57 -5.35 -10.40
CA GLY A 38 -3.04 -4.00 -10.26
C GLY A 38 -2.10 -3.58 -11.40
N ASP A 39 -1.58 -4.53 -12.15
CA ASP A 39 -0.69 -4.29 -13.30
C ASP A 39 -1.45 -4.21 -14.66
N ASP A 40 -2.75 -4.55 -14.69
CA ASP A 40 -3.51 -4.67 -15.95
C ASP A 40 -4.17 -3.35 -16.40
N VAL A 41 -3.34 -2.31 -16.56
CA VAL A 41 -3.70 -1.18 -17.41
C VAL A 41 -2.84 -1.26 -18.67
N SER A 42 -3.37 -1.94 -19.67
CA SER A 42 -2.90 -2.02 -21.08
C SER A 42 -1.39 -1.84 -21.28
N PHE A 43 -0.69 -2.96 -21.24
CA PHE A 43 0.72 -3.02 -21.61
C PHE A 43 0.91 -2.78 -23.10
N THR A 44 1.42 -1.62 -23.46
CA THR A 44 2.25 -1.51 -24.65
C THR A 44 3.64 -1.96 -24.22
N ALA A 45 4.16 -3.01 -24.83
CA ALA A 45 5.46 -3.60 -24.50
C ALA A 45 6.55 -2.53 -24.37
N GLY A 46 7.17 -2.42 -23.17
CA GLY A 46 8.25 -1.49 -22.89
C GLY A 46 7.88 -0.27 -22.02
N PHE A 47 6.61 -0.08 -21.65
CA PHE A 47 6.17 1.02 -20.80
C PHE A 47 5.55 0.48 -19.51
N ASP A 48 6.23 0.70 -18.40
CA ASP A 48 5.67 0.53 -17.07
C ASP A 48 4.67 1.69 -16.82
N PRO A 49 3.35 1.44 -16.61
CA PRO A 49 2.39 2.54 -16.47
C PRO A 49 2.77 3.41 -15.29
N ALA A 50 2.97 4.68 -15.55
CA ALA A 50 3.34 5.70 -14.55
C ALA A 50 2.30 5.91 -13.44
N ALA A 51 1.09 5.37 -13.63
CA ALA A 51 0.00 5.41 -12.68
C ALA A 51 -0.21 4.04 -12.02
N ARG A 52 0.82 3.49 -11.38
CA ARG A 52 0.60 2.36 -10.48
C ARG A 52 -0.30 2.82 -9.35
N ALA A 53 -1.38 2.08 -9.13
CA ALA A 53 -2.32 2.39 -8.07
C ALA A 53 -1.59 2.41 -6.71
N ILE A 54 -1.74 3.52 -6.00
CA ILE A 54 -1.39 3.58 -4.59
C ILE A 54 -2.57 3.01 -3.83
N VAL A 55 -2.32 2.04 -3.00
CA VAL A 55 -3.33 1.41 -2.16
C VAL A 55 -3.02 1.67 -0.69
N PHE A 56 -4.05 1.57 0.12
CA PHE A 56 -4.01 1.69 1.57
C PHE A 56 -4.51 0.38 2.15
N ARG A 57 -3.75 -0.20 3.09
CA ARG A 57 -4.11 -1.41 3.80
C ARG A 57 -3.81 -1.25 5.28
N ALA A 58 -4.60 -1.88 6.11
CA ALA A 58 -4.39 -1.91 7.54
C ALA A 58 -3.82 -3.27 7.95
N TYR A 59 -2.69 -3.26 8.66
CA TYR A 59 -2.02 -4.45 9.16
C TYR A 59 -1.82 -4.34 10.67
N LYS A 60 -1.90 -5.45 11.35
CA LYS A 60 -1.56 -5.53 12.75
C LYS A 60 -0.06 -5.75 12.92
N ALA A 61 0.59 -4.98 13.76
CA ALA A 61 2.02 -5.09 14.06
C ALA A 61 2.29 -6.35 14.89
N GLU A 62 2.46 -7.51 14.25
CA GLU A 62 2.59 -8.82 14.90
C GLU A 62 3.98 -9.43 14.72
N ASN A 63 4.78 -8.95 13.77
CA ASN A 63 6.13 -9.45 13.55
C ASN A 63 7.03 -9.18 14.75
N ASP A 64 7.96 -10.08 15.05
CA ASP A 64 8.93 -9.98 16.13
C ASP A 64 9.79 -8.71 16.07
N TRP A 65 9.97 -8.13 14.88
CA TRP A 65 10.65 -6.85 14.71
C TRP A 65 9.99 -5.73 15.53
N PHE A 66 8.67 -5.74 15.67
CA PHE A 66 7.93 -4.79 16.52
C PHE A 66 8.05 -5.09 18.01
N GLY A 67 8.61 -6.24 18.41
CA GLY A 67 8.86 -6.58 19.82
C GLY A 67 9.78 -5.58 20.52
N GLN A 68 10.63 -4.88 19.77
CA GLN A 68 11.33 -3.69 20.21
C GLN A 68 10.56 -2.46 19.72
N ARG A 69 10.64 -1.36 20.47
CA ARG A 69 9.99 -0.11 20.10
C ARG A 69 10.70 0.51 18.90
N HIS A 70 9.98 0.66 17.81
CA HIS A 70 10.49 1.32 16.62
C HIS A 70 9.66 2.56 16.31
N THR A 71 10.30 3.55 15.71
CA THR A 71 9.61 4.72 15.18
C THR A 71 9.12 4.47 13.76
N VAL A 72 8.14 5.24 13.32
CA VAL A 72 7.69 5.23 11.93
C VAL A 72 8.86 5.44 10.96
N ALA A 73 9.77 6.36 11.27
CA ALA A 73 10.94 6.59 10.42
C ALA A 73 11.87 5.38 10.31
N GLU A 74 12.00 4.56 11.36
CA GLU A 74 12.79 3.34 11.33
C GLU A 74 12.11 2.27 10.49
N PHE A 75 10.79 2.11 10.62
CA PHE A 75 9.99 1.22 9.81
C PHE A 75 10.09 1.56 8.32
N GLU A 76 9.81 2.82 7.96
CA GLU A 76 9.86 3.27 6.56
C GLU A 76 11.27 3.15 5.97
N ARG A 77 12.31 3.42 6.76
CA ARG A 77 13.70 3.22 6.33
C ARG A 77 14.02 1.75 6.10
N TYR A 78 13.52 0.87 6.97
CA TYR A 78 13.67 -0.56 6.79
C TYR A 78 13.00 -1.01 5.48
N MET A 79 11.74 -0.62 5.22
CA MET A 79 11.04 -0.90 3.98
C MET A 79 11.78 -0.35 2.76
N GLN A 80 12.30 0.86 2.86
CA GLN A 80 13.10 1.45 1.79
C GLN A 80 14.40 0.67 1.51
N SER A 81 15.02 0.09 2.53
CA SER A 81 16.21 -0.78 2.37
C SER A 81 15.87 -2.04 1.56
N GLN A 82 14.65 -2.54 1.68
CA GLN A 82 14.10 -3.65 0.90
C GLN A 82 13.59 -3.19 -0.49
N LYS A 83 13.87 -1.95 -0.90
CA LYS A 83 13.41 -1.31 -2.15
C LYS A 83 11.89 -1.13 -2.24
N LYS A 84 11.18 -1.24 -1.14
CA LYS A 84 9.74 -1.01 -1.01
C LYS A 84 9.50 0.40 -0.49
N LEU A 85 8.80 1.23 -1.25
CA LEU A 85 8.41 2.58 -0.81
C LEU A 85 7.02 2.48 -0.20
N ILE A 86 7.00 2.33 1.12
CA ILE A 86 5.80 2.20 1.94
C ILE A 86 5.85 3.30 3.00
N PHE A 87 4.71 3.94 3.26
CA PHE A 87 4.55 4.98 4.27
C PHE A 87 3.47 4.58 5.26
N VAL A 88 3.62 5.01 6.51
CA VAL A 88 2.60 4.85 7.55
C VAL A 88 1.73 6.11 7.58
N GLU A 89 0.46 5.95 7.25
CA GLU A 89 -0.50 7.06 7.15
C GLU A 89 -1.24 7.30 8.46
N ARG A 90 -1.63 6.21 9.13
CA ARG A 90 -2.37 6.23 10.39
C ARG A 90 -1.98 5.06 11.29
N LEU A 91 -2.26 5.21 12.56
CA LEU A 91 -2.07 4.16 13.57
C LEU A 91 -3.32 4.05 14.44
N ARG A 92 -3.67 2.83 14.84
CA ARG A 92 -4.55 2.60 15.98
C ARG A 92 -3.72 2.06 17.12
N GLN A 93 -3.62 2.85 18.17
CA GLN A 93 -2.87 2.50 19.39
C GLN A 93 -3.82 2.43 20.56
N ARG A 94 -3.89 1.32 21.25
CA ARG A 94 -4.76 1.12 22.44
C ARG A 94 -6.22 1.57 22.18
N GLY A 95 -6.74 1.25 21.00
CA GLY A 95 -8.10 1.60 20.59
C GLY A 95 -8.31 3.03 20.13
N ARG A 96 -7.29 3.90 20.12
CA ARG A 96 -7.38 5.28 19.66
C ARG A 96 -6.68 5.45 18.31
N ILE A 97 -7.28 6.23 17.43
CA ILE A 97 -6.68 6.59 16.15
C ILE A 97 -5.68 7.72 16.38
N VAL A 98 -4.49 7.57 15.81
CA VAL A 98 -3.45 8.58 15.71
C VAL A 98 -3.43 9.05 14.25
N ASP A 99 -4.03 10.20 13.98
CA ASP A 99 -4.10 10.81 12.65
C ASP A 99 -2.80 11.54 12.28
N ASP A 100 -2.19 12.21 13.26
CA ASP A 100 -0.97 12.99 13.10
C ASP A 100 0.26 12.07 13.26
N VAL A 101 0.46 11.20 12.30
CA VAL A 101 1.62 10.31 12.27
C VAL A 101 2.86 11.10 11.83
N THR A 102 3.86 11.10 12.69
CA THR A 102 5.15 11.76 12.42
C THR A 102 6.27 10.73 12.32
N PRO A 103 7.42 11.07 11.73
CA PRO A 103 8.59 10.18 11.72
C PRO A 103 9.05 9.70 13.11
N ARG A 104 8.67 10.44 14.18
CA ARG A 104 9.01 10.12 15.59
C ARG A 104 7.93 9.32 16.30
N THR A 105 6.77 9.13 15.68
CA THR A 105 5.68 8.34 16.25
C THR A 105 6.18 6.91 16.48
N THR A 106 5.99 6.40 17.69
CA THR A 106 6.42 5.06 18.06
C THR A 106 5.34 4.05 17.70
N ILE A 107 5.75 2.93 17.12
CA ILE A 107 4.91 1.77 16.84
C ILE A 107 5.12 0.74 17.96
N TYR A 108 4.05 0.20 18.49
CA TYR A 108 4.09 -0.84 19.52
C TYR A 108 3.57 -2.16 18.96
N PRO A 109 4.00 -3.29 19.54
CA PRO A 109 3.42 -4.59 19.21
C PRO A 109 1.90 -4.57 19.38
N GLY A 110 1.17 -5.09 18.40
CA GLY A 110 -0.28 -5.15 18.40
C GLY A 110 -1.00 -3.86 17.96
N ASP A 111 -0.27 -2.79 17.65
CA ASP A 111 -0.85 -1.61 16.99
C ASP A 111 -1.37 -2.01 15.58
N THR A 112 -2.39 -1.31 15.11
CA THR A 112 -2.83 -1.43 13.71
C THR A 112 -2.27 -0.28 12.90
N LEU A 113 -1.55 -0.59 11.82
CA LEU A 113 -0.90 0.36 10.93
C LEU A 113 -1.69 0.47 9.64
N VAL A 114 -2.09 1.67 9.23
CA VAL A 114 -2.47 1.90 7.83
C VAL A 114 -1.22 2.28 7.06
N VAL A 115 -0.88 1.44 6.11
CA VAL A 115 0.26 1.69 5.23
C VAL A 115 -0.21 2.02 3.83
N SER A 116 0.51 2.92 3.18
CA SER A 116 0.32 3.29 1.78
C SER A 116 1.54 2.95 0.96
N GLY A 117 1.32 2.62 -0.29
CA GLY A 117 2.39 2.33 -1.23
C GLY A 117 1.86 1.78 -2.54
N ARG A 118 2.78 1.37 -3.41
CA ARG A 118 2.39 0.64 -4.62
C ARG A 118 1.73 -0.67 -4.23
N ARG A 119 0.64 -1.02 -4.93
CA ARG A 119 -0.16 -2.21 -4.65
C ARG A 119 0.69 -3.47 -4.46
N GLN A 120 1.61 -3.75 -5.37
CA GLN A 120 2.49 -4.91 -5.31
C GLN A 120 3.33 -5.00 -4.03
N TYR A 121 3.71 -3.86 -3.46
CA TYR A 121 4.52 -3.84 -2.22
C TYR A 121 3.66 -3.95 -0.96
N VAL A 122 2.49 -3.32 -0.97
CA VAL A 122 1.61 -3.27 0.21
C VAL A 122 0.92 -4.61 0.44
N ILE A 123 0.47 -5.30 -0.61
CA ILE A 123 -0.24 -6.59 -0.49
C ILE A 123 0.69 -7.72 0.00
N GLU A 124 1.98 -7.68 -0.35
CA GLU A 124 2.95 -8.70 0.09
C GLU A 124 3.37 -8.56 1.56
N GLU A 125 2.92 -7.52 2.27
CA GLU A 125 3.39 -7.22 3.64
C GLU A 125 2.64 -7.99 4.74
N GLU A 126 1.60 -8.73 4.41
CA GLU A 126 0.92 -9.63 5.37
C GLU A 126 1.89 -10.62 6.00
N ASP A 127 2.82 -11.15 5.22
CA ASP A 127 3.84 -12.09 5.72
C ASP A 127 4.88 -11.43 6.64
N TRP A 128 5.04 -10.09 6.57
CA TRP A 128 6.09 -9.40 7.31
C TRP A 128 5.57 -8.45 8.39
N ILE A 129 4.55 -7.64 8.13
CA ILE A 129 3.97 -6.74 9.15
C ILE A 129 3.13 -7.55 10.13
N GLY A 130 2.26 -8.40 9.60
CA GLY A 130 1.30 -9.23 10.30
C GLY A 130 -0.04 -9.27 9.57
N THR A 131 -1.06 -9.77 10.23
CA THR A 131 -2.38 -10.01 9.64
C THR A 131 -3.01 -8.72 9.10
N GLU A 132 -3.53 -8.76 7.87
CA GLU A 132 -4.35 -7.69 7.32
C GLU A 132 -5.66 -7.57 8.12
N VAL A 133 -6.06 -6.36 8.46
CA VAL A 133 -7.24 -6.07 9.27
C VAL A 133 -8.20 -5.19 8.49
N GLU A 134 -9.46 -5.59 8.47
CA GLU A 134 -10.54 -4.76 7.94
C GLU A 134 -10.97 -3.73 9.01
N ASP A 135 -10.37 -2.54 8.98
CA ASP A 135 -10.69 -1.44 9.88
C ASP A 135 -11.19 -0.23 9.07
N ALA A 136 -12.50 -0.21 8.82
CA ALA A 136 -13.13 0.82 8.02
C ALA A 136 -12.98 2.23 8.59
N GLU A 137 -12.96 2.38 9.93
CA GLU A 137 -12.77 3.67 10.58
C GLU A 137 -11.34 4.18 10.38
N LEU A 138 -10.37 3.30 10.56
CA LEU A 138 -8.95 3.64 10.44
C LEU A 138 -8.57 3.94 8.98
N THR A 139 -9.16 3.24 8.01
CA THR A 139 -8.89 3.43 6.58
C THR A 139 -9.73 4.55 5.94
N ASN A 140 -10.73 5.07 6.64
CA ASN A 140 -11.58 6.16 6.15
C ASN A 140 -10.92 7.52 6.36
N PHE A 141 -10.01 7.90 5.46
CA PHE A 141 -9.41 9.23 5.44
C PHE A 141 -9.35 9.80 4.03
N SER A 142 -9.35 11.13 3.96
CA SER A 142 -9.35 11.83 2.69
C SER A 142 -7.95 11.86 2.07
N VAL A 143 -7.85 11.41 0.83
CA VAL A 143 -6.64 11.54 0.01
C VAL A 143 -6.89 12.59 -1.06
N GLN A 144 -6.05 13.61 -1.13
CA GLN A 144 -6.15 14.64 -2.16
C GLN A 144 -5.14 14.40 -3.28
N SER A 145 -5.59 14.53 -4.53
CA SER A 145 -4.72 14.54 -5.70
C SER A 145 -4.65 15.97 -6.24
N LEU A 146 -3.49 16.58 -6.12
CA LEU A 146 -3.28 17.97 -6.52
C LEU A 146 -2.36 18.04 -7.74
N PRO A 147 -2.74 18.81 -8.78
CA PRO A 147 -1.80 19.18 -9.83
C PRO A 147 -0.82 20.23 -9.28
N VAL A 148 0.47 19.92 -9.39
CA VAL A 148 1.53 20.85 -8.94
C VAL A 148 2.46 21.18 -10.09
N VAL A 149 2.89 22.43 -10.16
CA VAL A 149 3.89 22.89 -11.14
C VAL A 149 5.25 22.90 -10.48
N VAL A 150 6.22 22.22 -11.10
CA VAL A 150 7.60 22.23 -10.64
C VAL A 150 8.26 23.52 -11.07
N SER A 151 8.33 24.50 -10.16
CA SER A 151 8.95 25.81 -10.39
C SER A 151 10.40 25.90 -9.91
N LYS A 152 10.81 25.06 -8.96
CA LYS A 152 12.17 25.07 -8.42
C LYS A 152 13.17 24.47 -9.41
N ARG A 153 14.15 25.29 -9.87
CA ARG A 153 15.24 24.85 -10.76
C ARG A 153 16.02 23.65 -10.20
N GLY A 154 16.12 23.52 -8.88
CA GLY A 154 16.80 22.41 -8.21
C GLY A 154 16.09 21.04 -8.32
N ALA A 155 14.86 20.99 -8.84
CA ALA A 155 14.16 19.73 -9.13
C ALA A 155 14.33 19.32 -10.60
N ALA A 156 14.64 20.27 -11.48
CA ALA A 156 14.85 19.99 -12.90
C ALA A 156 16.08 19.10 -13.13
N GLY A 157 15.96 18.10 -13.96
CA GLY A 157 17.05 17.15 -14.28
C GLY A 157 17.39 16.14 -13.18
N GLN A 158 16.66 16.15 -12.06
CA GLN A 158 16.84 15.15 -11.01
C GLN A 158 15.97 13.91 -11.25
N TYR A 159 16.45 12.76 -10.78
CA TYR A 159 15.64 11.55 -10.75
C TYR A 159 14.50 11.69 -9.76
N VAL A 160 13.32 11.23 -10.12
CA VAL A 160 12.12 11.24 -9.26
C VAL A 160 12.41 10.56 -7.91
N ARG A 161 13.13 9.43 -7.92
CA ARG A 161 13.56 8.75 -6.68
C ARG A 161 14.35 9.63 -5.72
N ASN A 162 15.14 10.59 -6.22
CA ASN A 162 15.92 11.49 -5.38
C ASN A 162 15.05 12.62 -4.79
N ILE A 163 14.03 13.03 -5.55
CA ILE A 163 13.03 14.00 -5.08
C ILE A 163 12.19 13.38 -3.97
N LEU A 164 11.69 12.14 -4.16
CA LEU A 164 10.88 11.42 -3.19
C LEU A 164 11.61 11.11 -1.86
N LYS A 165 12.94 11.10 -1.86
CA LYS A 165 13.73 10.91 -0.63
C LYS A 165 13.85 12.16 0.25
N ARG A 166 13.39 13.32 -0.22
CA ARG A 166 13.46 14.56 0.55
C ARG A 166 12.42 14.52 1.68
N LYS A 167 12.75 15.13 2.81
CA LYS A 167 11.86 15.17 3.99
C LYS A 167 10.49 15.78 3.68
N GLU A 168 10.47 16.79 2.79
CA GLU A 168 9.25 17.49 2.39
C GLU A 168 8.32 16.64 1.53
N MET A 169 8.80 15.49 1.06
CA MET A 169 8.04 14.56 0.22
C MET A 169 7.52 13.35 1.01
N HIS A 170 7.66 13.37 2.33
CA HIS A 170 7.08 12.32 3.18
C HIS A 170 5.55 12.27 3.00
N GLY A 171 4.98 11.09 2.80
CA GLY A 171 3.55 10.91 2.54
C GLY A 171 3.08 11.40 1.15
N VAL A 172 4.00 11.86 0.27
CA VAL A 172 3.64 12.33 -1.07
C VAL A 172 3.91 11.27 -2.12
N ASN A 173 2.87 10.84 -2.80
CA ASN A 173 2.93 9.90 -3.91
C ASN A 173 2.74 10.63 -5.25
N ILE A 174 3.71 10.50 -6.15
CA ILE A 174 3.60 11.06 -7.51
C ILE A 174 2.79 10.12 -8.39
N ARG A 175 1.58 10.52 -8.78
CA ARG A 175 0.69 9.73 -9.63
C ARG A 175 1.05 9.81 -11.12
N SER A 176 1.43 10.99 -11.60
CA SER A 176 1.79 11.21 -12.99
C SER A 176 2.65 12.46 -13.14
N ILE A 177 3.42 12.50 -14.23
CA ILE A 177 4.18 13.68 -14.64
C ILE A 177 3.67 14.10 -16.00
N LEU A 178 3.36 15.40 -16.17
CA LEU A 178 3.02 16.00 -17.44
C LEU A 178 4.14 16.97 -17.86
N ARG A 179 4.58 16.87 -19.10
CA ARG A 179 5.50 17.82 -19.70
C ARG A 179 4.91 18.30 -21.05
N ALA A 180 4.70 19.60 -21.18
CA ALA A 180 4.06 20.19 -22.36
C ALA A 180 2.73 19.50 -22.75
N GLY A 181 1.90 19.17 -21.75
CA GLY A 181 0.61 18.50 -21.96
C GLY A 181 0.69 16.98 -22.22
N VAL A 182 1.89 16.43 -22.38
CA VAL A 182 2.08 14.99 -22.61
C VAL A 182 2.38 14.28 -21.29
N LYS A 183 1.67 13.18 -21.02
CA LYS A 183 1.90 12.34 -19.85
C LYS A 183 3.17 11.52 -20.05
N ILE A 184 4.13 11.71 -19.17
CA ILE A 184 5.42 11.01 -19.21
C ILE A 184 5.37 9.84 -18.24
N PRO A 185 5.85 8.65 -18.65
CA PRO A 185 6.00 7.52 -17.74
C PRO A 185 6.94 7.85 -16.59
N VAL A 186 6.51 7.60 -15.35
CA VAL A 186 7.38 7.71 -14.17
C VAL A 186 8.13 6.40 -14.02
N LEU A 187 9.26 6.28 -14.70
CA LEU A 187 10.15 5.14 -14.52
C LEU A 187 10.85 5.26 -13.16
N ALA A 188 11.00 4.15 -12.45
CA ALA A 188 11.73 4.13 -11.17
C ALA A 188 13.19 4.61 -11.30
N GLY A 189 13.76 4.57 -12.50
CA GLY A 189 15.09 5.07 -12.86
C GLY A 189 15.08 6.25 -13.82
N GLY A 190 13.91 6.82 -14.19
CA GLY A 190 13.81 7.93 -15.13
C GLY A 190 14.25 9.28 -14.53
N LYS A 191 14.90 10.10 -15.39
CA LYS A 191 15.16 11.52 -15.14
C LYS A 191 13.93 12.34 -15.47
#